data_4b45fd007d5fc9d9d768caff77efa709
#
_entry.id   4b45fd007d5fc9d9d768caff77efa709
#
_cell.length_a   1.000
_cell.length_b   1.000
_cell.length_c   1.000
_cell.angle_alpha   90.00
_cell.angle_beta   90.00
_cell.angle_gamma   90.00
#
_symmetry.space_group_name_H-M   'P 1'
#
loop_
_entity.id
_entity.type
_entity.pdbx_description
1 polymer ?
#
loop_
_entity_poly.entity_id
_entity_poly.type
_entity_poly.pdbx_seq_one_letter_code
_entity_poly.pdbx_strand_id
1 'polypeptide(L)'
;MPQPTFIDGIGYSPDKMLQGRILSYPDAHRYRLGVNYEHLPVNACPFGFSNYQRDGLMALGANGGPGPNYFPNSFDGPVEDKTQGEPAQELDGFAARYDRNEGPGNDDHYTQAGNLFRLMDAQAQKNLINNVVGAMSGIEGPKKDLITQRQLCHWFRADVRLGMAIAKGLGVDAEMPMEHNTATVTA
;
A
#
# COMPACT_ATOMS: atom_id res chain seq x y z
N MET A 1 1.09 -14.22 22.34
CA MET A 1 1.70 -12.98 21.94
C MET A 1 1.54 -12.84 20.43
N PRO A 2 0.88 -11.81 19.91
CA PRO A 2 0.88 -11.59 18.47
C PRO A 2 2.32 -11.43 18.03
N GLN A 3 2.72 -12.18 17.02
CA GLN A 3 4.08 -12.06 16.51
C GLN A 3 4.18 -10.79 15.69
N PRO A 4 5.07 -9.86 16.04
CA PRO A 4 5.39 -8.74 15.18
C PRO A 4 6.00 -9.30 13.88
N THR A 5 5.32 -9.08 12.77
CA THR A 5 5.73 -9.61 11.48
C THR A 5 6.53 -8.60 10.65
N PHE A 6 6.63 -7.37 11.13
CA PHE A 6 7.33 -6.30 10.43
C PHE A 6 8.22 -5.53 11.42
N ILE A 7 9.25 -6.20 11.89
CA ILE A 7 10.35 -5.57 12.62
C ILE A 7 11.54 -5.53 11.67
N ASP A 8 12.22 -4.41 11.58
CA ASP A 8 13.42 -4.28 10.76
C ASP A 8 14.44 -5.37 11.14
N GLY A 9 14.95 -6.07 10.14
CA GLY A 9 15.84 -7.21 10.31
C GLY A 9 15.17 -8.55 10.61
N ILE A 10 13.84 -8.61 10.70
CA ILE A 10 13.06 -9.86 10.86
C ILE A 10 12.09 -9.98 9.70
N GLY A 11 12.24 -11.04 8.91
CA GLY A 11 11.38 -11.33 7.78
C GLY A 11 10.63 -12.63 7.91
N TYR A 12 9.88 -12.93 6.86
CA TYR A 12 9.19 -14.21 6.75
C TYR A 12 10.16 -15.34 6.39
N SER A 13 9.89 -16.53 6.92
CA SER A 13 10.49 -17.75 6.37
C SER A 13 10.08 -17.93 4.90
N PRO A 14 10.97 -18.45 4.03
CA PRO A 14 10.59 -18.83 2.67
C PRO A 14 9.61 -20.01 2.63
N ASP A 15 9.43 -20.73 3.72
CA ASP A 15 8.46 -21.79 3.84
C ASP A 15 7.02 -21.24 3.86
N LYS A 16 6.27 -21.58 2.82
CA LYS A 16 4.87 -21.11 2.65
C LYS A 16 3.94 -21.61 3.76
N MET A 17 4.22 -22.78 4.33
CA MET A 17 3.45 -23.30 5.47
C MET A 17 3.63 -22.41 6.70
N LEU A 18 4.86 -21.99 6.98
CA LEU A 18 5.16 -21.07 8.09
C LEU A 18 4.57 -19.68 7.85
N GLN A 19 4.58 -19.18 6.63
CA GLN A 19 3.90 -17.94 6.28
C GLN A 19 2.39 -18.02 6.51
N GLY A 20 1.76 -19.13 6.12
CA GLY A 20 0.35 -19.39 6.39
C GLY A 20 0.03 -19.41 7.88
N ARG A 21 0.91 -19.96 8.71
CA ARG A 21 0.73 -20.02 10.18
C ARG A 21 0.71 -18.64 10.83
N ILE A 22 1.46 -17.68 10.32
CA ILE A 22 1.45 -16.30 10.85
C ILE A 22 0.05 -15.70 10.77
N LEU A 23 -0.70 -16.01 9.72
CA LEU A 23 -2.07 -15.52 9.53
C LEU A 23 -3.11 -16.34 10.28
N SER A 24 -2.93 -17.66 10.33
CA SER A 24 -3.92 -18.59 10.92
C SER A 24 -3.98 -18.53 12.44
N TYR A 25 -2.87 -18.32 13.13
CA TYR A 25 -2.87 -18.28 14.59
C TYR A 25 -3.63 -17.07 15.16
N PRO A 26 -3.42 -15.84 14.69
CA PRO A 26 -4.24 -14.70 15.11
C PRO A 26 -5.73 -14.89 14.83
N ASP A 27 -6.08 -15.49 13.70
CA ASP A 27 -7.47 -15.81 13.37
C ASP A 27 -8.07 -16.83 14.34
N ALA A 28 -7.36 -17.92 14.60
CA ALA A 28 -7.77 -18.92 15.57
C ALA A 28 -7.98 -18.33 16.97
N HIS A 29 -7.14 -17.42 17.40
CA HIS A 29 -7.27 -16.77 18.71
C HIS A 29 -8.51 -15.88 18.78
N ARG A 30 -8.88 -15.19 17.70
CA ARG A 30 -10.07 -14.32 17.66
C ARG A 30 -11.35 -15.12 17.88
N TYR A 31 -11.54 -16.23 17.23
CA TYR A 31 -12.76 -17.03 17.42
C TYR A 31 -12.72 -17.92 18.66
N ARG A 32 -11.53 -18.33 19.12
CA ARG A 32 -11.40 -19.20 20.31
C ARG A 32 -11.45 -18.43 21.63
N LEU A 33 -10.75 -17.32 21.73
CA LEU A 33 -10.64 -16.52 22.95
C LEU A 33 -11.53 -15.28 22.93
N GLY A 34 -11.87 -14.78 21.75
CA GLY A 34 -12.64 -13.57 21.53
C GLY A 34 -11.82 -12.46 20.87
N VAL A 35 -12.49 -11.42 20.43
CA VAL A 35 -11.89 -10.28 19.71
C VAL A 35 -10.88 -9.51 20.53
N ASN A 36 -10.96 -9.60 21.85
CA ASN A 36 -10.08 -8.93 22.81
C ASN A 36 -8.90 -9.79 23.27
N TYR A 37 -8.58 -10.86 22.56
CA TYR A 37 -7.53 -11.82 22.96
C TYR A 37 -6.15 -11.14 23.16
N GLU A 38 -5.86 -10.08 22.42
CA GLU A 38 -4.60 -9.33 22.54
C GLU A 38 -4.53 -8.47 23.82
N HIS A 39 -5.69 -8.18 24.44
CA HIS A 39 -5.78 -7.39 25.67
C HIS A 39 -5.75 -8.23 26.94
N LEU A 40 -5.75 -9.56 26.81
CA LEU A 40 -5.56 -10.43 27.96
C LEU A 40 -4.16 -10.20 28.53
N PRO A 41 -3.98 -10.08 29.86
CA PRO A 41 -2.69 -9.72 30.47
C PRO A 41 -1.53 -10.61 30.03
N VAL A 42 -1.80 -11.89 29.76
CA VAL A 42 -0.79 -12.85 29.29
C VAL A 42 -0.35 -12.59 27.84
N ASN A 43 -1.19 -11.95 27.04
CA ASN A 43 -0.96 -11.67 25.63
C ASN A 43 -0.62 -10.22 25.34
N ALA A 44 -1.06 -9.32 26.23
CA ALA A 44 -0.89 -7.89 26.03
C ALA A 44 0.58 -7.49 26.01
N CYS A 45 0.92 -6.57 25.11
CA CYS A 45 2.21 -5.92 25.15
C CYS A 45 2.30 -5.01 26.37
N PRO A 46 3.33 -5.15 27.24
CA PRO A 46 3.48 -4.29 28.42
C PRO A 46 3.66 -2.81 28.08
N PHE A 47 4.05 -2.49 26.87
CA PHE A 47 4.17 -1.13 26.35
C PHE A 47 2.88 -0.60 25.71
N GLY A 48 1.80 -1.37 25.73
CA GLY A 48 0.51 -0.94 25.18
C GLY A 48 0.47 -0.87 23.66
N PHE A 49 1.33 -1.62 22.95
CA PHE A 49 1.44 -1.58 21.51
C PHE A 49 0.76 -2.79 20.86
N SER A 50 -0.14 -2.55 19.93
CA SER A 50 -0.86 -3.59 19.15
C SER A 50 -0.63 -3.42 17.67
N ASN A 51 0.19 -4.28 17.07
CA ASN A 51 0.61 -4.13 15.65
C ASN A 51 -0.46 -4.46 14.63
N TYR A 52 -1.40 -5.34 14.97
CA TYR A 52 -2.32 -5.92 13.98
C TYR A 52 -3.72 -5.32 13.99
N GLN A 53 -4.05 -4.54 15.01
CA GLN A 53 -5.38 -3.97 15.18
C GLN A 53 -5.29 -2.47 15.43
N ARG A 54 -4.60 -1.81 14.54
CA ARG A 54 -4.35 -0.39 14.65
C ARG A 54 -5.63 0.44 14.54
N ASP A 55 -6.44 0.11 13.57
CA ASP A 55 -7.71 0.76 13.27
C ASP A 55 -8.73 -0.26 12.73
N GLY A 56 -9.93 0.18 12.44
CA GLY A 56 -11.02 -0.67 11.98
C GLY A 56 -11.92 -1.16 13.12
N LEU A 57 -12.91 -1.99 12.75
CA LEU A 57 -14.00 -2.39 13.65
C LEU A 57 -13.55 -3.21 14.88
N MET A 58 -12.41 -3.85 14.79
CA MET A 58 -11.86 -4.71 15.85
C MET A 58 -10.77 -4.02 16.66
N ALA A 59 -10.47 -2.77 16.36
CA ALA A 59 -9.46 -2.02 17.07
C ALA A 59 -9.94 -1.65 18.48
N LEU A 60 -9.09 -1.93 19.47
CA LEU A 60 -9.30 -1.58 20.85
C LEU A 60 -8.19 -0.61 21.26
N GLY A 61 -8.56 0.65 21.50
CA GLY A 61 -7.62 1.71 21.87
C GLY A 61 -7.07 2.51 20.67
N ALA A 62 -6.36 3.60 20.98
CA ALA A 62 -5.80 4.54 20.02
C ALA A 62 -4.39 4.11 19.58
N ASN A 63 -4.30 2.97 18.93
CA ASN A 63 -3.03 2.36 18.52
C ASN A 63 -2.43 3.03 17.29
N GLY A 64 -1.80 4.18 17.44
CA GLY A 64 -1.17 4.93 16.36
C GLY A 64 -2.11 5.82 15.53
N GLY A 65 -3.43 5.81 15.84
CA GLY A 65 -4.41 6.66 15.16
C GLY A 65 -4.74 6.25 13.72
N PRO A 66 -5.56 7.02 12.99
CA PRO A 66 -6.13 6.64 11.70
C PRO A 66 -5.24 6.98 10.47
N GLY A 67 -4.06 7.51 10.68
CA GLY A 67 -3.15 7.86 9.58
C GLY A 67 -2.70 6.63 8.76
N PRO A 68 -2.16 6.80 7.54
CA PRO A 68 -1.64 5.70 6.74
C PRO A 68 -0.56 4.91 7.48
N ASN A 69 -0.61 3.57 7.38
CA ASN A 69 0.35 2.67 8.00
C ASN A 69 1.13 1.83 6.98
N TYR A 70 1.07 2.20 5.73
CA TYR A 70 1.76 1.54 4.62
C TYR A 70 2.77 2.47 3.97
N PHE A 71 3.78 1.91 3.36
CA PHE A 71 4.78 2.63 2.59
C PHE A 71 4.75 2.19 1.11
N PRO A 72 4.93 3.11 0.16
CA PRO A 72 4.99 4.56 0.30
C PRO A 72 3.61 5.21 0.50
N ASN A 73 3.59 6.40 1.11
CA ASN A 73 2.39 7.25 1.17
C ASN A 73 2.77 8.74 1.09
N SER A 74 1.76 9.62 1.02
CA SER A 74 1.98 11.07 0.92
C SER A 74 1.97 11.81 2.28
N PHE A 75 1.91 11.09 3.41
CA PHE A 75 1.69 11.66 4.74
C PHE A 75 2.84 11.40 5.71
N ASP A 76 4.04 11.13 5.20
CA ASP A 76 5.24 10.89 6.00
C ASP A 76 5.05 9.71 6.99
N GLY A 77 4.35 8.69 6.54
CA GLY A 77 4.09 7.47 7.32
C GLY A 77 5.35 6.61 7.51
N PRO A 78 5.19 5.41 8.06
CA PRO A 78 6.32 4.55 8.40
C PRO A 78 7.18 4.25 7.17
N VAL A 79 8.50 4.32 7.36
CA VAL A 79 9.51 4.00 6.34
C VAL A 79 10.32 2.83 6.85
N GLU A 80 10.55 1.84 5.99
CA GLU A 80 11.41 0.71 6.30
C GLU A 80 12.86 1.18 6.47
N ASP A 81 13.51 0.79 7.56
CA ASP A 81 14.94 1.01 7.74
C ASP A 81 15.73 -0.09 7.03
N LYS A 82 16.17 0.19 5.82
CA LYS A 82 16.94 -0.74 4.99
C LYS A 82 18.34 -1.02 5.52
N THR A 83 18.83 -0.26 6.49
CA THR A 83 20.13 -0.53 7.13
C THR A 83 20.08 -1.75 8.04
N GLN A 84 18.87 -2.12 8.48
CA GLN A 84 18.59 -3.31 9.30
C GLN A 84 18.13 -4.47 8.40
N GLY A 85 18.98 -4.86 7.45
CA GLY A 85 18.67 -5.94 6.53
C GLY A 85 18.44 -7.29 7.22
N GLU A 86 17.58 -8.12 6.63
CA GLU A 86 17.44 -9.51 7.06
C GLU A 86 18.75 -10.27 6.83
N PRO A 87 19.18 -11.15 7.75
CA PRO A 87 20.31 -12.04 7.51
C PRO A 87 20.07 -12.88 6.25
N ALA A 88 21.11 -13.01 5.42
CA ALA A 88 21.03 -13.88 4.26
C ALA A 88 20.80 -15.32 4.70
N GLN A 89 19.83 -15.99 4.09
CA GLN A 89 19.57 -17.40 4.29
C GLN A 89 20.01 -18.17 3.03
N GLU A 90 20.97 -19.09 3.19
CA GLU A 90 21.34 -20.00 2.11
C GLU A 90 20.24 -21.06 1.93
N LEU A 91 19.75 -21.17 0.70
CA LEU A 91 18.73 -22.15 0.32
C LEU A 91 19.16 -22.87 -0.94
N ASP A 92 18.97 -24.18 -0.95
CA ASP A 92 19.01 -24.95 -2.19
C ASP A 92 17.72 -24.70 -2.97
N GLY A 93 17.83 -24.01 -4.08
CA GLY A 93 16.70 -23.66 -4.93
C GLY A 93 16.46 -22.16 -5.01
N PHE A 94 15.22 -21.81 -5.41
CA PHE A 94 14.82 -20.43 -5.62
C PHE A 94 13.82 -19.97 -4.57
N ALA A 95 14.25 -19.04 -3.72
CA ALA A 95 13.36 -18.29 -2.85
C ALA A 95 13.60 -16.80 -3.06
N ALA A 96 12.55 -16.05 -3.35
CA ALA A 96 12.65 -14.63 -3.56
C ALA A 96 11.59 -13.90 -2.75
N ARG A 97 11.97 -12.79 -2.15
CA ARG A 97 11.03 -11.78 -1.69
C ARG A 97 10.58 -10.99 -2.91
N TYR A 98 9.28 -10.96 -3.13
CA TYR A 98 8.71 -10.10 -4.16
C TYR A 98 8.72 -8.65 -3.65
N ASP A 99 9.52 -7.82 -4.26
CA ASP A 99 9.53 -6.40 -3.98
C ASP A 99 8.50 -5.69 -4.89
N ARG A 100 7.70 -4.80 -4.30
CA ARG A 100 6.77 -3.97 -5.06
C ARG A 100 7.46 -2.91 -5.93
N ASN A 101 8.73 -2.64 -5.68
CA ASN A 101 9.48 -1.69 -6.46
C ASN A 101 9.88 -2.35 -7.78
N GLU A 102 9.51 -1.67 -8.85
CA GLU A 102 9.93 -2.08 -10.19
C GLU A 102 11.46 -2.00 -10.28
N GLY A 103 12.08 -3.16 -10.34
CA GLY A 103 13.49 -3.23 -10.72
C GLY A 103 13.69 -2.86 -12.20
N PRO A 104 14.90 -2.56 -12.64
CA PRO A 104 15.18 -2.32 -14.05
C PRO A 104 14.87 -3.58 -14.86
N GLY A 105 13.81 -3.60 -15.60
CA GLY A 105 13.47 -4.69 -16.50
C GLY A 105 12.09 -5.33 -16.38
N ASN A 106 11.34 -5.02 -15.47
CA ASN A 106 10.19 -4.81 -14.93
C ASN A 106 8.85 -5.33 -15.16
N ASP A 107 8.12 -5.44 -14.11
CA ASP A 107 6.68 -5.67 -14.09
C ASP A 107 5.94 -4.49 -14.74
N ASP A 108 5.21 -4.78 -15.80
CA ASP A 108 4.34 -3.82 -16.44
C ASP A 108 2.97 -3.81 -15.74
N HIS A 109 2.74 -2.82 -14.91
CA HIS A 109 1.49 -2.64 -14.17
C HIS A 109 0.43 -1.83 -14.90
N TYR A 110 0.72 -1.30 -16.09
CA TYR A 110 -0.11 -0.29 -16.75
C TYR A 110 -0.72 -0.75 -18.07
N THR A 111 -0.03 -1.56 -18.85
CA THR A 111 -0.51 -1.97 -20.18
C THR A 111 -1.85 -2.69 -20.11
N GLN A 112 -2.06 -3.57 -19.14
CA GLN A 112 -3.31 -4.29 -18.99
C GLN A 112 -4.49 -3.35 -18.68
N ALA A 113 -4.31 -2.39 -17.79
CA ALA A 113 -5.32 -1.39 -17.46
C ALA A 113 -5.64 -0.50 -18.66
N GLY A 114 -4.63 -0.06 -19.39
CA GLY A 114 -4.80 0.73 -20.62
C GLY A 114 -5.52 -0.07 -21.71
N ASN A 115 -5.21 -1.36 -21.88
CA ASN A 115 -5.90 -2.23 -22.83
C ASN A 115 -7.39 -2.35 -22.48
N LEU A 116 -7.73 -2.53 -21.21
CA LEU A 116 -9.13 -2.57 -20.78
C LEU A 116 -9.85 -1.26 -21.09
N PHE A 117 -9.25 -0.11 -20.79
CA PHE A 117 -9.83 1.18 -21.12
C PHE A 117 -10.12 1.32 -22.62
N ARG A 118 -9.18 0.90 -23.47
CA ARG A 118 -9.35 0.94 -24.93
C ARG A 118 -10.43 0.01 -25.47
N LEU A 119 -10.70 -1.10 -24.78
CA LEU A 119 -11.78 -2.05 -25.11
C LEU A 119 -13.17 -1.56 -24.70
N MET A 120 -13.27 -0.65 -23.74
CA MET A 120 -14.54 -0.10 -23.30
C MET A 120 -15.21 0.70 -24.40
N ASP A 121 -16.54 0.63 -24.50
CA ASP A 121 -17.32 1.53 -25.35
C ASP A 121 -17.27 2.98 -24.81
N ALA A 122 -17.71 3.92 -25.61
CA ALA A 122 -17.65 5.34 -25.28
C ALA A 122 -18.42 5.69 -23.99
N GLN A 123 -19.51 5.01 -23.72
CA GLN A 123 -20.31 5.26 -22.52
C GLN A 123 -19.59 4.73 -21.25
N ALA A 124 -19.00 3.54 -21.34
CA ALA A 124 -18.23 2.95 -20.26
C ALA A 124 -16.96 3.77 -19.95
N GLN A 125 -16.25 4.26 -20.98
CA GLN A 125 -15.12 5.17 -20.81
C GLN A 125 -15.54 6.45 -20.10
N LYS A 126 -16.66 7.07 -20.51
CA LYS A 126 -17.19 8.27 -19.85
C LYS A 126 -17.58 8.01 -18.40
N ASN A 127 -18.21 6.89 -18.11
CA ASN A 127 -18.59 6.51 -16.74
C ASN A 127 -17.35 6.32 -15.88
N LEU A 128 -16.31 5.63 -16.38
CA LEU A 128 -15.04 5.47 -15.67
C LEU A 128 -14.41 6.82 -15.34
N ILE A 129 -14.29 7.72 -16.32
CA ILE A 129 -13.73 9.05 -16.12
C ILE A 129 -14.51 9.82 -15.06
N ASN A 130 -15.84 9.84 -15.15
CA ASN A 130 -16.69 10.53 -14.19
C ASN A 130 -16.56 9.97 -12.77
N ASN A 131 -16.49 8.66 -12.63
CA ASN A 131 -16.30 8.01 -11.33
C ASN A 131 -14.95 8.37 -10.71
N VAL A 132 -13.88 8.36 -11.50
CA VAL A 132 -12.54 8.73 -11.03
C VAL A 132 -12.48 10.21 -10.65
N VAL A 133 -13.01 11.10 -11.49
CA VAL A 133 -13.08 12.54 -11.20
C VAL A 133 -13.90 12.78 -9.94
N GLY A 134 -15.06 12.12 -9.79
CA GLY A 134 -15.89 12.23 -8.61
C GLY A 134 -15.17 11.82 -7.33
N ALA A 135 -14.44 10.71 -7.37
CA ALA A 135 -13.67 10.24 -6.22
C ALA A 135 -12.48 11.16 -5.89
N MET A 136 -11.75 11.63 -6.90
CA MET A 136 -10.58 12.48 -6.71
C MET A 136 -10.93 13.92 -6.34
N SER A 137 -12.09 14.43 -6.73
CA SER A 137 -12.54 15.78 -6.37
C SER A 137 -12.73 15.98 -4.87
N GLY A 138 -12.93 14.91 -4.12
CA GLY A 138 -13.02 14.92 -2.66
C GLY A 138 -11.67 14.97 -1.93
N ILE A 139 -10.56 15.01 -2.64
CA ILE A 139 -9.24 15.15 -2.00
C ILE A 139 -9.10 16.57 -1.45
N GLU A 140 -8.84 16.68 -0.15
CA GLU A 140 -8.72 17.96 0.56
C GLU A 140 -7.41 18.03 1.36
N GLY A 141 -7.10 19.20 1.89
CA GLY A 141 -5.98 19.43 2.78
C GLY A 141 -4.69 19.93 2.07
N PRO A 142 -3.63 20.16 2.84
CA PRO A 142 -2.42 20.84 2.34
C PRO A 142 -1.62 20.03 1.32
N LYS A 143 -1.85 18.73 1.23
CA LYS A 143 -1.18 17.84 0.26
C LYS A 143 -2.04 17.48 -0.95
N LYS A 144 -3.19 18.12 -1.12
CA LYS A 144 -4.14 17.89 -2.22
C LYS A 144 -3.45 17.85 -3.59
N ASP A 145 -2.71 18.88 -3.92
CA ASP A 145 -2.09 19.01 -5.25
C ASP A 145 -1.05 17.91 -5.48
N LEU A 146 -0.21 17.63 -4.48
CA LEU A 146 0.77 16.57 -4.53
C LEU A 146 0.11 15.19 -4.76
N ILE A 147 -0.96 14.90 -4.03
CA ILE A 147 -1.68 13.62 -4.14
C ILE A 147 -2.34 13.51 -5.51
N THR A 148 -2.99 14.60 -5.96
CA THR A 148 -3.64 14.64 -7.27
C THR A 148 -2.63 14.42 -8.40
N GLN A 149 -1.48 15.10 -8.37
CA GLN A 149 -0.43 14.93 -9.36
C GLN A 149 0.12 13.48 -9.39
N ARG A 150 0.43 12.91 -8.24
CA ARG A 150 0.90 11.53 -8.13
C ARG A 150 -0.10 10.55 -8.71
N GLN A 151 -1.38 10.74 -8.42
CA GLN A 151 -2.44 9.87 -8.94
C GLN A 151 -2.64 10.06 -10.45
N LEU A 152 -2.57 11.29 -10.97
CA LEU A 152 -2.65 11.56 -12.40
C LEU A 152 -1.53 10.85 -13.18
N CYS A 153 -0.30 10.79 -12.63
CA CYS A 153 0.80 10.03 -13.26
C CYS A 153 0.41 8.57 -13.56
N HIS A 154 -0.28 7.92 -12.65
CA HIS A 154 -0.73 6.53 -12.87
C HIS A 154 -1.75 6.43 -14.00
N TRP A 155 -2.70 7.36 -14.09
CA TRP A 155 -3.68 7.38 -15.17
C TRP A 155 -3.04 7.64 -16.53
N PHE A 156 -2.09 8.54 -16.61
CA PHE A 156 -1.31 8.81 -17.84
C PHE A 156 -0.48 7.59 -18.27
N ARG A 157 0.11 6.88 -17.34
CA ARG A 157 0.88 5.66 -17.62
C ARG A 157 -0.02 4.54 -18.14
N ALA A 158 -1.27 4.45 -17.72
CA ALA A 158 -2.23 3.49 -18.22
C ALA A 158 -2.70 3.82 -19.65
N ASP A 159 -3.18 5.04 -19.87
CA ASP A 159 -3.56 5.55 -21.20
C ASP A 159 -3.57 7.09 -21.17
N VAL A 160 -2.87 7.70 -22.12
CA VAL A 160 -2.74 9.18 -22.20
C VAL A 160 -4.10 9.86 -22.32
N ARG A 161 -5.04 9.29 -23.09
CA ARG A 161 -6.39 9.86 -23.24
C ARG A 161 -7.18 9.81 -21.93
N LEU A 162 -7.02 8.74 -21.18
CA LEU A 162 -7.62 8.58 -19.85
C LEU A 162 -7.07 9.64 -18.89
N GLY A 163 -5.75 9.78 -18.83
CA GLY A 163 -5.08 10.77 -17.98
C GLY A 163 -5.51 12.19 -18.31
N MET A 164 -5.53 12.56 -19.60
CA MET A 164 -5.98 13.87 -20.07
C MET A 164 -7.43 14.17 -19.71
N ALA A 165 -8.32 13.19 -19.89
CA ALA A 165 -9.73 13.37 -19.57
C ALA A 165 -9.98 13.57 -18.08
N ILE A 166 -9.26 12.83 -17.24
CA ILE A 166 -9.34 12.97 -15.77
C ILE A 166 -8.76 14.31 -15.33
N ALA A 167 -7.58 14.72 -15.83
CA ALA A 167 -6.97 16.01 -15.53
C ALA A 167 -7.91 17.16 -15.88
N LYS A 168 -8.50 17.12 -17.08
CA LYS A 168 -9.50 18.10 -17.49
C LYS A 168 -10.74 18.12 -16.58
N GLY A 169 -11.22 16.95 -16.16
CA GLY A 169 -12.36 16.84 -15.26
C GLY A 169 -12.08 17.39 -13.85
N LEU A 170 -10.82 17.36 -13.42
CA LEU A 170 -10.37 17.93 -12.15
C LEU A 170 -9.97 19.41 -12.25
N GLY A 171 -9.95 19.99 -13.45
CA GLY A 171 -9.50 21.36 -13.68
C GLY A 171 -7.98 21.53 -13.51
N VAL A 172 -7.23 20.44 -13.69
CA VAL A 172 -5.76 20.49 -13.64
C VAL A 172 -5.21 20.68 -15.05
N ASP A 173 -4.39 21.71 -15.22
CA ASP A 173 -3.71 21.97 -16.50
C ASP A 173 -2.70 20.86 -16.78
N ALA A 174 -2.90 20.15 -17.87
CA ALA A 174 -2.01 19.07 -18.30
C ALA A 174 -0.67 19.55 -18.89
N GLU A 175 -0.50 20.86 -19.03
CA GLU A 175 0.76 21.48 -19.49
C GLU A 175 1.80 21.65 -18.37
N MET A 176 1.46 21.33 -17.11
CA MET A 176 2.48 21.33 -16.07
C MET A 176 3.46 20.19 -16.32
N PRO A 177 4.77 20.47 -16.40
CA PRO A 177 5.77 19.41 -16.49
C PRO A 177 5.62 18.52 -15.26
N MET A 178 5.27 17.26 -15.50
CA MET A 178 5.28 16.25 -14.45
C MET A 178 6.74 16.04 -14.07
N GLU A 179 7.20 16.76 -13.06
CA GLU A 179 8.49 16.51 -12.47
C GLU A 179 8.45 15.07 -11.97
N HIS A 180 9.20 14.21 -12.67
CA HIS A 180 9.62 12.94 -12.15
C HIS A 180 10.47 13.22 -10.90
N ASN A 181 9.79 13.37 -9.79
CA ASN A 181 10.46 13.31 -8.50
C ASN A 181 10.80 11.84 -8.27
N THR A 182 11.82 11.37 -8.99
CA THR A 182 12.63 10.26 -8.54
C THR A 182 13.28 10.75 -7.26
N ALA A 183 12.61 10.51 -6.14
CA ALA A 183 13.27 10.55 -4.86
C ALA A 183 14.42 9.55 -4.99
N THR A 184 15.57 10.06 -5.36
CA THR A 184 16.84 9.38 -5.23
C THR A 184 17.00 9.12 -3.76
N VAL A 185 16.63 7.93 -3.34
CA VAL A 185 17.08 7.39 -2.07
C VAL A 185 18.59 7.20 -2.27
N THR A 186 19.33 8.24 -1.95
CA THR A 186 20.79 8.11 -1.77
C THR A 186 21.00 7.13 -0.64
N ALA A 187 21.74 6.09 -0.97
CA ALA A 187 22.23 5.03 -0.11
C ALA A 187 22.92 5.56 1.15
#